data_c77301dbdc38504c68b54701bca3ff4a
#
_entry.id   c77301dbdc38504c68b54701bca3ff4a
#
_cell.length_a   1.000
_cell.length_b   1.000
_cell.length_c   1.000
_cell.angle_alpha   90.00
_cell.angle_beta   90.00
_cell.angle_gamma   90.00
#
_symmetry.space_group_name_H-M   'P 1'
#
loop_
_entity.id
_entity.type
_entity.pdbx_description
1 polymer ?
#
loop_
_entity_poly.entity_id
_entity_poly.type
_entity_poly.pdbx_seq_one_letter_code
_entity_poly.pdbx_strand_id
1 'polypeptide(L)'
;MIFVTMLLNACALKTYENLSPPTKEPSLNNNYFITSDGTHLPIRKWKSSEPIPKAIILAVHGFNDYSKFINVAAVFFSRNNITTYAYDQRGFGAAPNRGFWAGVKTLTADLLSLTLLIRARHPKTPLYLLGESMGGAVIMVALKDAHEQARDLGLRGVILSAPAVWGRQFMPWYQTTALWVTAHTFPRAKLTGRSLKIKASDNIEMLRALNKDP
;
A
#
# COMPACT_ATOMS: atom_id res chain seq x y z
N MET A 1 -48.96 2.32 -7.45
CA MET A 1 -47.80 1.49 -7.87
C MET A 1 -46.65 2.40 -8.31
N ILE A 2 -46.20 3.34 -7.44
CA ILE A 2 -45.16 4.36 -7.77
C ILE A 2 -44.26 4.58 -6.53
N PHE A 3 -43.72 3.54 -5.92
CA PHE A 3 -42.83 3.74 -4.74
C PHE A 3 -41.60 2.84 -4.70
N VAL A 4 -41.22 2.18 -5.81
CA VAL A 4 -40.06 1.25 -5.85
C VAL A 4 -38.85 1.79 -6.61
N THR A 5 -38.98 2.89 -7.34
CA THR A 5 -37.92 3.37 -8.25
C THR A 5 -36.92 4.37 -7.64
N MET A 6 -37.07 4.76 -6.36
CA MET A 6 -36.23 5.80 -5.75
C MET A 6 -35.07 5.29 -4.86
N LEU A 7 -34.88 4.00 -4.70
CA LEU A 7 -33.88 3.43 -3.80
C LEU A 7 -32.61 2.89 -4.48
N LEU A 8 -32.46 2.99 -5.80
CA LEU A 8 -31.34 2.37 -6.53
C LEU A 8 -30.13 3.28 -6.75
N ASN A 9 -30.19 4.55 -6.34
CA ASN A 9 -29.04 5.46 -6.51
C ASN A 9 -28.19 5.72 -5.25
N ALA A 10 -28.40 4.99 -4.16
CA ALA A 10 -27.80 5.33 -2.87
C ALA A 10 -26.50 4.62 -2.51
N CYS A 11 -26.01 3.69 -3.31
CA CYS A 11 -24.87 2.83 -2.94
C CYS A 11 -23.80 2.70 -4.01
N ALA A 12 -23.36 3.81 -4.59
CA ALA A 12 -22.05 3.81 -5.23
C ALA A 12 -21.00 3.66 -4.13
N LEU A 13 -20.15 2.66 -4.23
CA LEU A 13 -18.91 2.58 -3.45
C LEU A 13 -18.24 3.95 -3.57
N LYS A 14 -18.17 4.71 -2.46
CA LYS A 14 -17.38 5.93 -2.42
C LYS A 14 -15.91 5.51 -2.41
N THR A 15 -15.39 5.16 -3.58
CA THR A 15 -13.97 5.22 -3.81
C THR A 15 -13.58 6.69 -3.69
N TYR A 16 -12.62 6.99 -2.85
CA TYR A 16 -12.06 8.33 -2.75
C TYR A 16 -11.09 8.52 -3.91
N GLU A 17 -11.61 8.42 -5.14
CA GLU A 17 -10.85 8.67 -6.39
C GLU A 17 -10.74 10.18 -6.66
N ASN A 18 -10.38 10.97 -5.67
CA ASN A 18 -9.95 12.33 -5.92
C ASN A 18 -8.44 12.33 -6.12
N LEU A 19 -8.01 11.96 -7.32
CA LEU A 19 -6.82 12.57 -7.87
C LEU A 19 -7.22 14.03 -8.14
N SER A 20 -7.01 14.90 -7.16
CA SER A 20 -6.98 16.34 -7.45
C SER A 20 -5.97 16.54 -8.57
N PRO A 21 -6.22 17.45 -9.53
CA PRO A 21 -5.25 17.71 -10.57
C PRO A 21 -3.86 17.91 -9.96
N PRO A 22 -2.78 17.50 -10.62
CA PRO A 22 -1.43 17.76 -10.16
C PRO A 22 -1.26 19.25 -9.93
N THR A 23 -1.02 19.65 -8.69
CA THR A 23 -0.87 21.05 -8.31
C THR A 23 0.56 21.38 -7.93
N LYS A 24 1.37 20.35 -7.67
CA LYS A 24 2.74 20.48 -7.18
C LYS A 24 3.64 19.38 -7.74
N GLU A 25 4.93 19.68 -7.79
CA GLU A 25 5.94 18.63 -7.99
C GLU A 25 5.99 17.73 -6.75
N PRO A 26 5.95 16.39 -6.93
CA PRO A 26 6.11 15.46 -5.82
C PRO A 26 7.43 15.69 -5.09
N SER A 27 7.43 15.56 -3.77
CA SER A 27 8.64 15.78 -2.98
C SER A 27 8.75 14.81 -1.82
N LEU A 28 9.98 14.62 -1.33
CA LEU A 28 10.28 13.70 -0.25
C LEU A 28 11.11 14.43 0.80
N ASN A 29 10.60 14.50 2.02
CA ASN A 29 11.35 14.98 3.19
C ASN A 29 11.60 13.85 4.20
N ASN A 30 11.99 14.17 5.44
CA ASN A 30 12.31 13.15 6.44
C ASN A 30 11.09 12.41 6.98
N ASN A 31 9.91 13.04 6.96
CA ASN A 31 8.70 12.55 7.63
C ASN A 31 7.58 12.21 6.64
N TYR A 32 7.61 12.83 5.45
CA TYR A 32 6.52 12.72 4.49
C TYR A 32 7.03 12.58 3.05
N PHE A 33 6.33 11.75 2.31
CA PHE A 33 6.23 11.83 0.87
C PHE A 33 5.04 12.72 0.54
N ILE A 34 5.27 13.81 -0.18
CA ILE A 34 4.25 14.74 -0.65
C ILE A 34 3.97 14.42 -2.10
N THR A 35 2.74 14.05 -2.40
CA THR A 35 2.31 13.63 -3.74
C THR A 35 2.01 14.84 -4.63
N SER A 36 1.79 14.62 -5.92
CA SER A 36 1.48 15.69 -6.90
C SER A 36 0.19 16.45 -6.61
N ASP A 37 -0.78 15.83 -5.94
CA ASP A 37 -2.01 16.47 -5.47
C ASP A 37 -1.86 17.14 -4.09
N GLY A 38 -0.64 17.17 -3.54
CA GLY A 38 -0.32 17.78 -2.25
C GLY A 38 -0.65 16.92 -1.04
N THR A 39 -1.05 15.66 -1.20
CA THR A 39 -1.31 14.75 -0.08
C THR A 39 -0.01 14.39 0.64
N HIS A 40 -0.01 14.47 1.96
CA HIS A 40 1.13 14.12 2.81
C HIS A 40 1.01 12.66 3.26
N LEU A 41 1.86 11.79 2.77
CA LEU A 41 1.93 10.38 3.15
C LEU A 41 3.11 10.17 4.09
N PRO A 42 2.87 9.71 5.34
CA PRO A 42 3.93 9.44 6.30
C PRO A 42 4.93 8.45 5.74
N ILE A 43 6.22 8.71 5.92
CA ILE A 43 7.30 7.85 5.48
C ILE A 43 8.25 7.53 6.61
N ARG A 44 8.72 6.29 6.65
CA ARG A 44 9.77 5.82 7.55
C ARG A 44 11.02 5.50 6.76
N LYS A 45 12.16 5.73 7.40
CA LYS A 45 13.46 5.44 6.81
C LYS A 45 14.37 4.76 7.83
N TRP A 46 14.86 3.59 7.50
CA TRP A 46 15.94 2.91 8.21
C TRP A 46 17.21 3.07 7.38
N LYS A 47 18.09 3.94 7.86
CA LYS A 47 19.37 4.23 7.18
C LYS A 47 20.32 3.05 7.34
N SER A 48 21.14 2.79 6.32
CA SER A 48 22.26 1.88 6.44
C SER A 48 23.24 2.35 7.51
N SER A 49 23.99 1.43 8.09
CA SER A 49 25.06 1.72 9.03
C SER A 49 26.22 2.48 8.37
N GLU A 50 26.40 2.32 7.07
CA GLU A 50 27.42 2.99 6.29
C GLU A 50 26.88 4.20 5.52
N PRO A 51 27.68 5.23 5.25
CA PRO A 51 27.26 6.41 4.50
C PRO A 51 26.72 6.10 3.10
N ILE A 52 27.32 5.10 2.44
CA ILE A 52 26.89 4.65 1.10
C ILE A 52 26.28 3.26 1.22
N PRO A 53 24.94 3.15 1.07
CA PRO A 53 24.26 1.87 1.16
C PRO A 53 24.59 0.98 -0.05
N LYS A 54 24.68 -0.33 0.17
CA LYS A 54 24.84 -1.35 -0.89
C LYS A 54 23.59 -1.45 -1.77
N ALA A 55 22.43 -1.21 -1.17
CA ALA A 55 21.14 -1.23 -1.84
C ALA A 55 20.13 -0.35 -1.13
N ILE A 56 19.07 0.01 -1.87
CA ILE A 56 17.89 0.68 -1.37
C ILE A 56 16.69 -0.26 -1.54
N ILE A 57 15.84 -0.35 -0.54
CA ILE A 57 14.55 -1.05 -0.61
C ILE A 57 13.46 -0.01 -0.38
N LEU A 58 12.49 0.07 -1.30
CA LEU A 58 11.19 0.71 -1.05
C LEU A 58 10.18 -0.40 -0.74
N ALA A 59 9.71 -0.42 0.51
CA ALA A 59 8.78 -1.41 1.01
C ALA A 59 7.34 -0.89 1.01
N VAL A 60 6.42 -1.71 0.51
CA VAL A 60 4.99 -1.42 0.34
C VAL A 60 4.17 -2.41 1.16
N HIS A 61 3.43 -1.90 2.14
CA HIS A 61 2.70 -2.71 3.12
C HIS A 61 1.44 -3.37 2.56
N GLY A 62 0.93 -4.38 3.28
CA GLY A 62 -0.30 -5.09 2.99
C GLY A 62 -1.57 -4.31 3.34
N PHE A 63 -2.74 -4.93 3.08
CA PHE A 63 -4.03 -4.36 3.44
C PHE A 63 -4.17 -4.26 4.97
N ASN A 64 -4.70 -3.14 5.43
CA ASN A 64 -4.91 -2.85 6.86
C ASN A 64 -3.63 -2.82 7.71
N ASP A 65 -2.50 -2.50 7.08
CA ASP A 65 -1.19 -2.34 7.69
C ASP A 65 -0.63 -0.93 7.39
N TYR A 66 0.59 -0.64 7.74
CA TYR A 66 1.24 0.65 7.52
C TYR A 66 2.78 0.50 7.46
N SER A 67 3.49 1.59 7.27
CA SER A 67 4.94 1.59 7.05
C SER A 67 5.81 0.86 8.09
N LYS A 68 5.26 0.59 9.30
CA LYS A 68 6.00 -0.12 10.36
C LYS A 68 6.08 -1.65 10.14
N PHE A 69 5.28 -2.22 9.23
CA PHE A 69 5.24 -3.68 8.97
C PHE A 69 6.63 -4.29 8.76
N ILE A 70 7.49 -3.55 8.09
CA ILE A 70 8.85 -4.00 7.70
C ILE A 70 9.90 -3.77 8.80
N ASN A 71 9.53 -3.21 9.97
CA ASN A 71 10.48 -2.71 10.96
C ASN A 71 11.56 -3.72 11.35
N VAL A 72 11.19 -4.97 11.63
CA VAL A 72 12.14 -6.00 12.05
C VAL A 72 13.15 -6.30 10.94
N ALA A 73 12.66 -6.52 9.73
CA ALA A 73 13.51 -6.77 8.57
C ALA A 73 14.34 -5.53 8.20
N ALA A 74 13.76 -4.32 8.28
CA ALA A 74 14.45 -3.07 7.97
C ALA A 74 15.61 -2.78 8.95
N VAL A 75 15.46 -3.12 10.22
CA VAL A 75 16.57 -3.04 11.20
C VAL A 75 17.71 -4.02 10.83
N PHE A 76 17.36 -5.24 10.44
CA PHE A 76 18.35 -6.19 9.93
C PHE A 76 19.05 -5.68 8.66
N PHE A 77 18.28 -5.17 7.70
CA PHE A 77 18.79 -4.58 6.46
C PHE A 77 19.75 -3.41 6.74
N SER A 78 19.38 -2.51 7.65
CA SER A 78 20.21 -1.38 8.07
C SER A 78 21.59 -1.82 8.56
N ARG A 79 21.65 -2.86 9.40
CA ARG A 79 22.91 -3.45 9.91
C ARG A 79 23.74 -4.12 8.81
N ASN A 80 23.13 -4.45 7.68
CA ASN A 80 23.77 -5.06 6.51
C ASN A 80 23.99 -4.05 5.37
N ASN A 81 24.06 -2.77 5.67
CA ASN A 81 24.33 -1.67 4.73
C ASN A 81 23.26 -1.48 3.65
N ILE A 82 22.00 -1.74 3.98
CA ILE A 82 20.86 -1.52 3.10
C ILE A 82 19.95 -0.45 3.73
N THR A 83 19.62 0.59 2.98
CA THR A 83 18.64 1.59 3.42
C THR A 83 17.24 1.14 2.99
N THR A 84 16.30 1.17 3.91
CA THR A 84 14.90 0.85 3.63
C THR A 84 14.02 2.09 3.80
N TYR A 85 13.11 2.30 2.85
CA TYR A 85 12.02 3.25 2.92
C TYR A 85 10.70 2.48 2.96
N ALA A 86 9.73 2.97 3.74
CA ALA A 86 8.36 2.49 3.71
C ALA A 86 7.43 3.67 4.01
N TYR A 87 6.28 3.75 3.34
CA TYR A 87 5.32 4.82 3.50
C TYR A 87 3.93 4.26 3.82
N ASP A 88 3.11 5.06 4.48
CA ASP A 88 1.71 4.74 4.71
C ASP A 88 0.95 5.04 3.42
N GLN A 89 0.42 4.00 2.76
CA GLN A 89 -0.41 4.18 1.57
C GLN A 89 -1.70 4.92 1.92
N ARG A 90 -2.27 5.64 0.98
CA ARG A 90 -3.54 6.37 1.17
C ARG A 90 -4.63 5.46 1.74
N GLY A 91 -5.33 5.95 2.75
CA GLY A 91 -6.38 5.21 3.44
C GLY A 91 -5.89 4.25 4.52
N PHE A 92 -4.57 4.16 4.74
CA PHE A 92 -3.95 3.28 5.73
C PHE A 92 -3.03 4.05 6.69
N GLY A 93 -2.74 3.44 7.83
CA GLY A 93 -1.83 4.00 8.82
C GLY A 93 -2.26 5.39 9.31
N ALA A 94 -1.34 6.33 9.27
CA ALA A 94 -1.56 7.75 9.57
C ALA A 94 -1.74 8.60 8.29
N ALA A 95 -1.85 7.98 7.10
CA ALA A 95 -2.21 8.68 5.89
C ALA A 95 -3.65 9.22 5.96
N PRO A 96 -3.96 10.30 5.21
CA PRO A 96 -5.32 10.86 5.17
C PRO A 96 -6.36 9.84 4.70
N ASN A 97 -7.62 10.07 5.09
CA ASN A 97 -8.78 9.26 4.71
C ASN A 97 -8.68 7.78 5.11
N ARG A 98 -8.14 7.51 6.30
CA ARG A 98 -8.01 6.15 6.83
C ARG A 98 -9.34 5.39 6.76
N GLY A 99 -9.27 4.17 6.20
CA GLY A 99 -10.43 3.30 6.01
C GLY A 99 -11.18 3.51 4.69
N PHE A 100 -10.74 4.46 3.84
CA PHE A 100 -11.29 4.64 2.51
C PHE A 100 -10.32 4.09 1.46
N TRP A 101 -10.87 3.42 0.46
CA TRP A 101 -10.09 2.91 -0.65
C TRP A 101 -9.74 4.02 -1.63
N ALA A 102 -8.45 4.24 -1.87
CA ALA A 102 -7.96 5.32 -2.73
C ALA A 102 -8.02 4.99 -4.24
N GLY A 103 -8.33 3.76 -4.59
CA GLY A 103 -8.31 3.29 -5.98
C GLY A 103 -6.93 2.83 -6.45
N VAL A 104 -6.94 1.87 -7.39
CA VAL A 104 -5.70 1.25 -7.92
C VAL A 104 -4.81 2.29 -8.58
N LYS A 105 -5.38 3.16 -9.44
CA LYS A 105 -4.63 4.20 -10.17
C LYS A 105 -3.88 5.14 -9.24
N THR A 106 -4.51 5.54 -8.14
CA THR A 106 -3.90 6.44 -7.16
C THR A 106 -2.74 5.76 -6.43
N LEU A 107 -2.95 4.53 -5.95
CA LEU A 107 -1.91 3.77 -5.24
C LEU A 107 -0.69 3.49 -6.13
N THR A 108 -0.92 3.14 -7.41
CA THR A 108 0.17 2.89 -8.36
C THR A 108 0.91 4.17 -8.74
N ALA A 109 0.19 5.29 -8.95
CA ALA A 109 0.80 6.59 -9.23
C ALA A 109 1.68 7.10 -8.08
N ASP A 110 1.20 6.96 -6.84
CA ASP A 110 1.97 7.30 -5.64
C ASP A 110 3.26 6.46 -5.54
N LEU A 111 3.17 5.13 -5.77
CA LEU A 111 4.32 4.24 -5.76
C LEU A 111 5.36 4.64 -6.82
N LEU A 112 4.93 4.89 -8.05
CA LEU A 112 5.83 5.28 -9.14
C LEU A 112 6.52 6.62 -8.84
N SER A 113 5.75 7.61 -8.39
CA SER A 113 6.30 8.92 -8.01
C SER A 113 7.33 8.83 -6.89
N LEU A 114 7.03 8.08 -5.83
CA LEU A 114 7.98 7.88 -4.74
C LEU A 114 9.23 7.11 -5.19
N THR A 115 9.06 6.13 -6.07
CA THR A 115 10.19 5.37 -6.63
C THR A 115 11.14 6.29 -7.40
N LEU A 116 10.61 7.19 -8.21
CA LEU A 116 11.41 8.19 -8.95
C LEU A 116 12.16 9.13 -8.01
N LEU A 117 11.50 9.63 -6.95
CA LEU A 117 12.14 10.49 -5.95
C LEU A 117 13.28 9.78 -5.21
N ILE A 118 13.09 8.50 -4.86
CA ILE A 118 14.14 7.70 -4.23
C ILE A 118 15.26 7.43 -5.22
N ARG A 119 14.96 7.13 -6.48
CA ARG A 119 15.95 6.96 -7.55
C ARG A 119 16.79 8.23 -7.74
N ALA A 120 16.15 9.40 -7.80
CA ALA A 120 16.86 10.68 -7.92
C ALA A 120 17.80 10.94 -6.73
N ARG A 121 17.37 10.52 -5.52
CA ARG A 121 18.18 10.67 -4.29
C ARG A 121 19.34 9.66 -4.22
N HIS A 122 19.22 8.52 -4.88
CA HIS A 122 20.20 7.43 -4.88
C HIS A 122 20.51 6.95 -6.31
N PRO A 123 21.08 7.83 -7.17
CA PRO A 123 21.16 7.56 -8.61
C PRO A 123 22.04 6.36 -8.98
N LYS A 124 23.05 6.04 -8.17
CA LYS A 124 24.03 4.97 -8.43
C LYS A 124 23.79 3.71 -7.60
N THR A 125 22.90 3.75 -6.62
CA THR A 125 22.66 2.62 -5.71
C THR A 125 21.57 1.70 -6.26
N PRO A 126 21.77 0.36 -6.25
CA PRO A 126 20.72 -0.58 -6.64
C PRO A 126 19.42 -0.36 -5.87
N LEU A 127 18.30 -0.20 -6.56
CA LEU A 127 16.98 0.03 -5.99
C LEU A 127 16.08 -1.19 -6.22
N TYR A 128 15.46 -1.65 -5.14
CA TYR A 128 14.50 -2.76 -5.14
C TYR A 128 13.14 -2.29 -4.60
N LEU A 129 12.07 -2.86 -5.15
CA LEU A 129 10.74 -2.78 -4.53
C LEU A 129 10.49 -4.06 -3.73
N LEU A 130 9.92 -3.93 -2.54
CA LEU A 130 9.45 -5.04 -1.73
C LEU A 130 7.98 -4.83 -1.42
N GLY A 131 7.12 -5.75 -1.80
CA GLY A 131 5.68 -5.66 -1.53
C GLY A 131 5.16 -6.88 -0.79
N GLU A 132 4.42 -6.64 0.28
CA GLU A 132 3.71 -7.66 1.02
C GLU A 132 2.22 -7.62 0.67
N SER A 133 1.62 -8.79 0.40
CA SER A 133 0.18 -8.95 0.20
C SER A 133 -0.38 -7.94 -0.82
N MET A 134 -1.25 -7.00 -0.41
CA MET A 134 -1.76 -5.91 -1.25
C MET A 134 -0.63 -5.06 -1.83
N GLY A 135 0.42 -4.77 -1.06
CA GLY A 135 1.58 -4.01 -1.54
C GLY A 135 2.28 -4.70 -2.71
N GLY A 136 2.34 -6.04 -2.69
CA GLY A 136 2.81 -6.83 -3.82
C GLY A 136 1.93 -6.68 -5.05
N ALA A 137 0.61 -6.71 -4.89
CA ALA A 137 -0.34 -6.49 -5.98
C ALA A 137 -0.22 -5.07 -6.57
N VAL A 138 -0.06 -4.04 -5.72
CA VAL A 138 0.16 -2.64 -6.16
C VAL A 138 1.43 -2.54 -7.00
N ILE A 139 2.54 -3.15 -6.58
CA ILE A 139 3.79 -3.18 -7.36
C ILE A 139 3.57 -3.85 -8.72
N MET A 140 2.91 -5.02 -8.74
CA MET A 140 2.66 -5.77 -9.99
C MET A 140 1.85 -4.94 -10.98
N VAL A 141 0.78 -4.28 -10.53
CA VAL A 141 -0.05 -3.44 -11.40
C VAL A 141 0.72 -2.20 -11.85
N ALA A 142 1.43 -1.51 -10.93
CA ALA A 142 2.23 -0.34 -11.27
C ALA A 142 3.26 -0.62 -12.36
N LEU A 143 3.99 -1.73 -12.26
CA LEU A 143 5.01 -2.10 -13.24
C LEU A 143 4.43 -2.62 -14.55
N LYS A 144 3.25 -3.25 -14.52
CA LYS A 144 2.55 -3.67 -15.73
C LYS A 144 2.06 -2.46 -16.53
N ASP A 145 1.41 -1.50 -15.86
CA ASP A 145 0.81 -0.34 -16.52
C ASP A 145 1.86 0.68 -16.98
N ALA A 146 3.02 0.71 -16.29
CA ALA A 146 4.15 1.58 -16.61
C ALA A 146 5.18 0.91 -17.53
N HIS A 147 4.81 -0.05 -18.37
CA HIS A 147 5.69 -0.97 -19.09
C HIS A 147 6.93 -0.33 -19.76
N GLU A 148 6.79 0.84 -20.34
CA GLU A 148 7.94 1.61 -20.89
C GLU A 148 8.63 2.43 -19.81
N GLN A 149 7.88 3.11 -18.95
CA GLN A 149 8.40 3.95 -17.85
C GLN A 149 9.06 3.10 -16.75
N ALA A 150 8.69 1.82 -16.61
CA ALA A 150 9.30 0.91 -15.63
C ALA A 150 10.80 0.70 -15.87
N ARG A 151 11.26 0.80 -17.12
CA ARG A 151 12.70 0.77 -17.47
C ARG A 151 13.42 2.00 -16.92
N ASP A 152 12.78 3.16 -16.96
CA ASP A 152 13.34 4.44 -16.50
C ASP A 152 13.40 4.53 -14.97
N LEU A 153 12.63 3.70 -14.24
CA LEU A 153 12.73 3.60 -12.79
C LEU A 153 14.10 3.05 -12.33
N GLY A 154 14.86 2.42 -13.20
CA GLY A 154 16.18 1.86 -12.89
C GLY A 154 16.15 0.83 -11.78
N LEU A 155 15.05 0.07 -11.64
CA LEU A 155 14.91 -0.97 -10.63
C LEU A 155 15.89 -2.12 -10.92
N ARG A 156 16.51 -2.62 -9.88
CA ARG A 156 17.36 -3.82 -9.95
C ARG A 156 16.55 -5.11 -9.80
N GLY A 157 15.42 -5.05 -9.10
CA GLY A 157 14.53 -6.18 -8.91
C GLY A 157 13.32 -5.87 -8.03
N VAL A 158 12.45 -6.86 -7.92
CA VAL A 158 11.22 -6.83 -7.13
C VAL A 158 11.17 -8.05 -6.22
N ILE A 159 10.80 -7.84 -4.96
CA ILE A 159 10.58 -8.88 -3.97
C ILE A 159 9.09 -8.88 -3.63
N LEU A 160 8.42 -9.99 -3.87
CA LEU A 160 7.01 -10.16 -3.59
C LEU A 160 6.83 -11.17 -2.46
N SER A 161 6.31 -10.71 -1.33
CA SER A 161 5.99 -11.55 -0.17
C SER A 161 4.47 -11.80 -0.14
N ALA A 162 4.06 -13.04 -0.36
CA ALA A 162 2.66 -13.46 -0.38
C ALA A 162 1.72 -12.46 -1.12
N PRO A 163 2.01 -12.07 -2.37
CA PRO A 163 1.27 -11.03 -3.07
C PRO A 163 -0.21 -11.39 -3.21
N ALA A 164 -1.09 -10.39 -3.10
CA ALA A 164 -2.54 -10.57 -3.21
C ALA A 164 -2.96 -10.73 -4.68
N VAL A 165 -2.79 -11.93 -5.23
CA VAL A 165 -3.07 -12.26 -6.64
C VAL A 165 -4.37 -13.04 -6.84
N TRP A 166 -5.21 -13.14 -5.81
CA TRP A 166 -6.46 -13.88 -5.90
C TRP A 166 -7.51 -13.07 -6.67
N GLY A 167 -7.69 -13.41 -7.93
CA GLY A 167 -8.65 -12.73 -8.81
C GLY A 167 -10.09 -13.16 -8.55
N ARG A 168 -11.04 -12.23 -8.76
CA ARG A 168 -12.49 -12.46 -8.60
C ARG A 168 -12.99 -13.67 -9.38
N GLN A 169 -12.37 -13.99 -10.51
CA GLN A 169 -12.71 -15.14 -11.34
C GLN A 169 -12.51 -16.50 -10.64
N PHE A 170 -11.65 -16.55 -9.62
CA PHE A 170 -11.40 -17.76 -8.81
C PHE A 170 -12.25 -17.81 -7.54
N MET A 171 -13.05 -16.78 -7.27
CA MET A 171 -13.94 -16.75 -6.11
C MET A 171 -15.21 -17.52 -6.40
N PRO A 172 -15.68 -18.41 -5.49
CA PRO A 172 -16.97 -19.05 -5.60
C PRO A 172 -18.10 -18.01 -5.75
N TRP A 173 -19.12 -18.32 -6.52
CA TRP A 173 -20.21 -17.39 -6.82
C TRP A 173 -20.90 -16.82 -5.56
N TYR A 174 -21.05 -17.64 -4.51
CA TYR A 174 -21.65 -17.20 -3.25
C TYR A 174 -20.83 -16.15 -2.52
N GLN A 175 -19.49 -16.22 -2.61
CA GLN A 175 -18.60 -15.20 -2.03
C GLN A 175 -18.69 -13.90 -2.82
N THR A 176 -18.71 -13.95 -4.15
CA THR A 176 -18.86 -12.75 -4.99
C THR A 176 -20.22 -12.08 -4.76
N THR A 177 -21.28 -12.87 -4.59
CA THR A 177 -22.62 -12.36 -4.27
C THR A 177 -22.66 -11.74 -2.87
N ALA A 178 -22.12 -12.44 -1.87
CA ALA A 178 -22.07 -11.91 -0.48
C ALA A 178 -21.28 -10.60 -0.40
N LEU A 179 -20.12 -10.52 -1.06
CA LEU A 179 -19.33 -9.30 -1.16
C LEU A 179 -20.10 -8.17 -1.85
N TRP A 180 -20.79 -8.48 -2.96
CA TRP A 180 -21.60 -7.49 -3.67
C TRP A 180 -22.73 -6.96 -2.79
N VAL A 181 -23.50 -7.85 -2.16
CA VAL A 181 -24.61 -7.46 -1.26
C VAL A 181 -24.07 -6.62 -0.10
N THR A 182 -23.00 -7.07 0.58
CA THR A 182 -22.43 -6.35 1.72
C THR A 182 -21.93 -4.97 1.32
N ALA A 183 -21.23 -4.86 0.18
CA ALA A 183 -20.71 -3.59 -0.31
C ALA A 183 -21.82 -2.58 -0.65
N HIS A 184 -23.00 -3.06 -1.09
CA HIS A 184 -24.12 -2.18 -1.46
C HIS A 184 -25.07 -1.88 -0.30
N THR A 185 -25.20 -2.79 0.68
CA THR A 185 -26.10 -2.60 1.82
C THR A 185 -25.42 -1.99 3.04
N PHE A 186 -24.15 -2.39 3.29
CA PHE A 186 -23.38 -1.97 4.46
C PHE A 186 -21.97 -1.47 4.09
N PRO A 187 -21.83 -0.44 3.25
CA PRO A 187 -20.53 0.01 2.73
C PRO A 187 -19.57 0.53 3.81
N ARG A 188 -20.07 0.79 5.01
CA ARG A 188 -19.28 1.24 6.17
C ARG A 188 -19.06 0.15 7.22
N ALA A 189 -19.52 -1.08 6.98
CA ALA A 189 -19.33 -2.18 7.92
C ALA A 189 -17.84 -2.52 8.06
N LYS A 190 -17.35 -2.48 9.28
CA LYS A 190 -16.00 -2.95 9.61
C LYS A 190 -16.06 -4.44 9.90
N LEU A 191 -15.58 -5.27 8.97
CA LEU A 191 -15.47 -6.69 9.17
C LEU A 191 -14.19 -6.95 9.98
N THR A 192 -14.34 -7.52 11.17
CA THR A 192 -13.21 -7.97 11.99
C THR A 192 -13.06 -9.48 11.82
N GLY A 193 -11.84 -9.97 11.59
CA GLY A 193 -11.54 -11.40 11.48
C GLY A 193 -11.73 -12.21 12.78
N ARG A 194 -12.16 -11.58 13.88
CA ARG A 194 -12.34 -12.22 15.19
C ARG A 194 -13.32 -13.39 15.18
N SER A 195 -14.34 -13.34 14.34
CA SER A 195 -15.35 -14.40 14.20
C SER A 195 -14.85 -15.62 13.42
N LEU A 196 -13.77 -15.48 12.65
CA LEU A 196 -13.28 -16.55 11.76
C LEU A 196 -12.41 -17.58 12.48
N LYS A 197 -12.08 -17.37 13.77
CA LYS A 197 -11.21 -18.26 14.57
C LYS A 197 -9.87 -18.63 13.90
N ILE A 198 -9.43 -17.81 12.94
CA ILE A 198 -8.16 -18.00 12.24
C ILE A 198 -7.06 -17.37 13.11
N LYS A 199 -6.11 -18.19 13.56
CA LYS A 199 -4.90 -17.68 14.21
C LYS A 199 -3.98 -17.09 13.15
N ALA A 200 -3.71 -15.79 13.23
CA ALA A 200 -2.82 -15.11 12.30
C ALA A 200 -1.35 -15.57 12.45
N SER A 201 -0.97 -16.08 13.61
CA SER A 201 0.39 -16.58 13.94
C SER A 201 0.37 -17.38 15.23
N ASP A 202 1.36 -18.23 15.42
CA ASP A 202 1.65 -18.93 16.68
C ASP A 202 2.54 -18.09 17.61
N ASN A 203 3.09 -17.01 17.14
CA ASN A 203 3.88 -16.08 17.94
C ASN A 203 2.95 -15.21 18.81
N ILE A 204 2.75 -15.63 20.06
CA ILE A 204 1.84 -14.98 21.00
C ILE A 204 2.31 -13.55 21.34
N GLU A 205 3.61 -13.32 21.42
CA GLU A 205 4.16 -11.99 21.70
C GLU A 205 3.85 -11.02 20.56
N MET A 206 4.01 -11.47 19.32
CA MET A 206 3.63 -10.71 18.14
C MET A 206 2.13 -10.39 18.12
N LEU A 207 1.26 -11.36 18.43
CA LEU A 207 -0.19 -11.15 18.51
C LEU A 207 -0.58 -10.13 19.59
N ARG A 208 0.11 -10.15 20.74
CA ARG A 208 -0.09 -9.16 21.80
C ARG A 208 0.38 -7.77 21.37
N ALA A 209 1.50 -7.67 20.67
CA ALA A 209 2.00 -6.42 20.10
C ALA A 209 1.03 -5.87 19.04
N LEU A 210 0.54 -6.73 18.15
CA LEU A 210 -0.43 -6.36 17.12
C LEU A 210 -1.76 -5.84 17.71
N ASN A 211 -2.22 -6.40 18.82
CA ASN A 211 -3.43 -5.92 19.52
C ASN A 211 -3.29 -4.52 20.14
N LYS A 212 -2.07 -4.05 20.33
CA LYS A 212 -1.75 -2.72 20.88
C LYS A 212 -1.36 -1.71 19.78
N ASP A 213 -1.16 -2.17 18.58
CA ASP A 213 -0.83 -1.33 17.42
C ASP A 213 -2.11 -0.66 16.90
N PRO A 214 -2.12 0.65 16.64
CA PRO A 214 -3.30 1.43 16.28
C PRO A 214 -3.92 1.05 14.93
#